data_e0d0219b5e506a1d551c086303139c54
#
_entry.id   e0d0219b5e506a1d551c086303139c54
#
_cell.length_a   1.000
_cell.length_b   1.000
_cell.length_c   1.000
_cell.angle_alpha   90.00
_cell.angle_beta   90.00
_cell.angle_gamma   90.00
#
_symmetry.space_group_name_H-M   'P 1'
#
loop_
_entity.id
_entity.type
_entity.pdbx_description
1 polymer ?
#
loop_
_entity_poly.entity_id
_entity_poly.type
_entity_poly.pdbx_seq_one_letter_code
_entity_poly.pdbx_strand_id
1 'polypeptide(L)'
;FYKTSELGGVVDMNLKKLLQSDHVKPYISKARFGIEKEGQRVDLSGDLATTDHPKKISINDDNPYIQRDFSETQMELITPVTSSLEELFSYLSAIHEVAYRSMDDNEMLWPLSMPPRLPEKEEDITIAKLKSADNVLYRRHLAKSYGRRKQMISGIHFNLEFGDELNQALFKLQSKINDYGQFKTELYLKVARNYLHHRWLITYFYGASPSSEKNFFEEDSLNKPVRSIRNSKYGYTNHDDVHVSYRSIQNYVSDLSLMVKKGLLIEEKDFYSAIRLRGGQQISDLDNSSVEACAFGNRS
;
A
#
# COMPACT_ATOMS: atom_id res chain seq x y z
N PHE A 1 -17.65 -16.38 18.33
CA PHE A 1 -17.09 -17.65 18.83
C PHE A 1 -16.99 -18.65 17.67
N TYR A 2 -15.90 -18.64 16.92
CA TYR A 2 -15.60 -19.69 15.94
C TYR A 2 -14.90 -20.84 16.65
N LYS A 3 -15.46 -22.05 16.53
CA LYS A 3 -14.85 -23.30 17.03
C LYS A 3 -13.48 -23.50 16.37
N THR A 4 -12.46 -23.64 17.18
CA THR A 4 -11.03 -23.83 16.81
C THR A 4 -10.70 -25.23 16.26
N SER A 5 -11.65 -25.99 15.72
CA SER A 5 -11.48 -27.42 15.45
C SER A 5 -11.18 -27.85 14.01
N GLU A 6 -10.96 -26.90 13.06
CA GLU A 6 -10.59 -27.25 11.67
C GLU A 6 -9.50 -26.38 11.05
N LEU A 7 -8.49 -26.01 11.85
CA LEU A 7 -7.27 -25.42 11.31
C LEU A 7 -6.28 -26.54 11.03
N GLY A 8 -6.23 -26.99 9.79
CA GLY A 8 -5.29 -27.97 9.27
C GLY A 8 -3.85 -27.69 9.71
N GLY A 9 -3.38 -28.53 10.53
CA GLY A 9 -2.08 -29.09 10.84
C GLY A 9 -0.80 -28.34 10.55
N VAL A 10 -0.60 -27.11 11.03
CA VAL A 10 0.76 -26.55 11.12
C VAL A 10 1.07 -26.37 12.60
N VAL A 11 2.00 -27.21 13.05
CA VAL A 11 2.76 -27.15 14.32
C VAL A 11 1.93 -26.76 15.54
N ASP A 12 1.38 -27.76 16.20
CA ASP A 12 0.88 -27.65 17.57
C ASP A 12 2.07 -27.58 18.58
N MET A 13 3.04 -26.74 18.26
CA MET A 13 4.10 -26.41 19.22
C MET A 13 3.60 -25.21 20.03
N ASN A 14 3.60 -25.40 21.35
CA ASN A 14 3.34 -24.30 22.27
C ASN A 14 4.28 -23.14 21.90
N LEU A 15 3.75 -22.02 21.40
CA LEU A 15 4.51 -20.85 20.93
C LEU A 15 5.55 -20.40 21.97
N LYS A 16 5.20 -20.45 23.26
CA LYS A 16 6.11 -20.11 24.35
C LYS A 16 7.35 -21.03 24.39
N LYS A 17 7.16 -22.35 24.22
CA LYS A 17 8.28 -23.29 24.16
C LYS A 17 9.15 -23.08 22.93
N LEU A 18 8.52 -22.75 21.78
CA LEU A 18 9.22 -22.44 20.56
C LEU A 18 10.10 -21.20 20.71
N LEU A 19 9.53 -20.10 21.23
CA LEU A 19 10.24 -18.83 21.44
C LEU A 19 11.36 -18.94 22.50
N GLN A 20 11.27 -19.91 23.41
CA GLN A 20 12.28 -20.19 24.43
C GLN A 20 13.33 -21.21 23.97
N SER A 21 13.14 -21.86 22.83
CA SER A 21 14.11 -22.84 22.29
C SER A 21 15.42 -22.15 21.91
N ASP A 22 16.54 -22.72 22.33
CA ASP A 22 17.88 -22.25 22.00
C ASP A 22 18.18 -22.27 20.50
N HIS A 23 17.41 -23.06 19.72
CA HIS A 23 17.50 -23.12 18.27
C HIS A 23 16.75 -21.98 17.54
N VAL A 24 15.83 -21.28 18.19
CA VAL A 24 14.99 -20.23 17.59
C VAL A 24 15.26 -18.86 18.23
N LYS A 25 15.40 -18.83 19.54
CA LYS A 25 15.57 -17.62 20.34
C LYS A 25 16.62 -16.64 19.78
N PRO A 26 17.81 -17.06 19.32
CA PRO A 26 18.84 -16.14 18.81
C PRO A 26 18.44 -15.42 17.52
N TYR A 27 17.42 -15.92 16.80
CA TYR A 27 17.03 -15.43 15.49
C TYR A 27 15.72 -14.66 15.50
N ILE A 28 14.97 -14.62 16.62
CA ILE A 28 13.64 -13.99 16.70
C ILE A 28 13.68 -12.50 16.34
N SER A 29 14.75 -11.81 16.77
CA SER A 29 14.93 -10.38 16.49
C SER A 29 15.57 -10.10 15.13
N LYS A 30 16.00 -11.13 14.39
CA LYS A 30 16.57 -10.96 13.07
C LYS A 30 15.47 -10.85 12.04
N ALA A 31 15.34 -9.67 11.49
CA ALA A 31 14.34 -9.36 10.46
C ALA A 31 14.91 -8.33 9.49
N ARG A 32 14.26 -8.18 8.35
CA ARG A 32 14.50 -7.09 7.40
C ARG A 32 13.29 -6.17 7.39
N PHE A 33 13.56 -4.88 7.26
CA PHE A 33 12.54 -3.83 7.36
C PHE A 33 12.60 -2.89 6.18
N GLY A 34 11.45 -2.33 5.83
CA GLY A 34 11.31 -1.23 4.90
C GLY A 34 10.14 -0.34 5.30
N ILE A 35 10.22 0.94 4.99
CA ILE A 35 9.13 1.90 5.18
C ILE A 35 8.79 2.54 3.85
N GLU A 36 7.50 2.65 3.58
CA GLU A 36 6.91 3.50 2.55
C GLU A 36 6.05 4.53 3.28
N LYS A 37 6.43 5.81 3.20
CA LYS A 37 5.71 6.90 3.87
C LYS A 37 5.15 7.87 2.85
N GLU A 38 3.84 7.95 2.81
CA GLU A 38 3.13 8.90 1.97
C GLU A 38 2.98 10.27 2.66
N GLY A 39 2.84 11.33 1.87
CA GLY A 39 2.55 12.67 2.34
C GLY A 39 2.13 13.59 1.20
N GLN A 40 1.15 14.46 1.47
CA GLN A 40 0.70 15.47 0.51
C GLN A 40 1.64 16.67 0.53
N ARG A 41 1.99 17.22 -0.64
CA ARG A 41 2.59 18.55 -0.73
C ARG A 41 1.53 19.60 -0.53
N VAL A 42 1.82 20.58 0.30
CA VAL A 42 0.94 21.70 0.62
C VAL A 42 1.72 23.01 0.50
N ASP A 43 1.01 24.09 0.24
CA ASP A 43 1.55 25.43 0.36
C ASP A 43 1.63 25.89 1.83
N LEU A 44 2.14 27.08 2.07
CA LEU A 44 2.27 27.65 3.42
C LEU A 44 0.92 27.97 4.08
N SER A 45 -0.18 27.96 3.33
CA SER A 45 -1.55 28.13 3.84
C SER A 45 -2.19 26.78 4.25
N GLY A 46 -1.53 25.66 3.95
CA GLY A 46 -2.01 24.31 4.20
C GLY A 46 -2.99 23.79 3.14
N ASP A 47 -3.06 24.45 1.99
CA ASP A 47 -3.80 23.97 0.83
C ASP A 47 -2.93 23.03 -0.01
N LEU A 48 -3.55 22.13 -0.78
CA LEU A 48 -2.80 21.29 -1.70
C LEU A 48 -1.94 22.12 -2.64
N ALA A 49 -0.69 21.73 -2.83
CA ALA A 49 0.19 22.36 -3.80
C ALA A 49 -0.40 22.26 -5.21
N THR A 50 -0.23 23.31 -6.01
CA THR A 50 -0.71 23.37 -7.40
C THR A 50 0.39 23.07 -8.42
N THR A 51 1.62 22.89 -7.95
CA THR A 51 2.79 22.61 -8.78
C THR A 51 2.85 21.13 -9.16
N ASP A 52 3.52 20.83 -10.25
CA ASP A 52 3.87 19.46 -10.63
C ASP A 52 4.88 18.84 -9.64
N HIS A 53 4.99 17.54 -9.65
CA HIS A 53 6.01 16.83 -8.87
C HIS A 53 7.42 17.38 -9.20
N PRO A 54 8.27 17.61 -8.19
CA PRO A 54 9.55 18.27 -8.41
C PRO A 54 10.43 17.52 -9.40
N LYS A 55 10.74 18.17 -10.53
CA LYS A 55 11.56 17.58 -11.60
C LYS A 55 12.97 17.18 -11.15
N LYS A 56 13.50 17.82 -10.11
CA LYS A 56 14.81 17.49 -9.54
C LYS A 56 14.88 16.09 -8.97
N ILE A 57 13.73 15.54 -8.53
CA ILE A 57 13.65 14.19 -7.93
C ILE A 57 13.50 13.14 -9.00
N SER A 58 12.60 13.36 -9.97
CA SER A 58 12.28 12.37 -11.00
C SER A 58 11.80 13.05 -12.27
N ILE A 59 12.61 13.00 -13.30
CA ILE A 59 12.24 13.46 -14.65
C ILE A 59 11.43 12.39 -15.38
N ASN A 60 11.68 11.12 -15.05
CA ASN A 60 11.22 9.95 -15.83
C ASN A 60 10.41 8.94 -15.02
N ASP A 61 9.96 9.26 -13.81
CA ASP A 61 9.35 8.31 -12.86
C ASP A 61 10.31 7.14 -12.50
N ASP A 62 11.60 7.43 -12.50
CA ASP A 62 12.67 6.45 -12.34
C ASP A 62 13.34 6.49 -10.96
N ASN A 63 12.90 7.40 -10.06
CA ASN A 63 13.42 7.45 -8.70
C ASN A 63 12.77 6.34 -7.85
N PRO A 64 13.55 5.36 -7.36
CA PRO A 64 12.99 4.26 -6.57
C PRO A 64 12.66 4.64 -5.12
N TYR A 65 13.10 5.81 -4.65
CA TYR A 65 12.98 6.23 -3.25
C TYR A 65 11.96 7.34 -3.02
N ILE A 66 11.63 8.12 -4.05
CA ILE A 66 10.65 9.20 -3.99
C ILE A 66 9.77 9.13 -5.23
N GLN A 67 8.53 8.72 -5.05
CA GLN A 67 7.58 8.49 -6.13
C GLN A 67 6.33 9.35 -5.94
N ARG A 68 5.45 9.34 -6.92
CA ARG A 68 4.07 9.82 -6.82
C ARG A 68 3.16 8.65 -6.56
N ASP A 69 2.34 8.73 -5.52
CA ASP A 69 1.32 7.72 -5.30
C ASP A 69 0.07 8.01 -6.14
N PHE A 70 -1.07 8.35 -5.55
CA PHE A 70 -2.32 8.55 -6.27
C PHE A 70 -2.39 9.90 -6.98
N SER A 71 -2.05 10.99 -6.28
CA SER A 71 -2.14 12.35 -6.81
C SER A 71 -0.77 12.92 -7.16
N GLU A 72 -0.79 13.98 -7.98
CA GLU A 72 0.42 14.73 -8.35
C GLU A 72 1.09 15.38 -7.13
N THR A 73 0.31 15.65 -6.08
CA THR A 73 0.79 16.22 -4.82
C THR A 73 1.24 15.18 -3.81
N GLN A 74 0.87 13.90 -3.97
CA GLN A 74 1.19 12.85 -3.01
C GLN A 74 2.56 12.24 -3.29
N MET A 75 3.50 12.55 -2.41
CA MET A 75 4.81 11.91 -2.42
C MET A 75 4.78 10.63 -1.60
N GLU A 76 5.40 9.59 -2.11
CA GLU A 76 5.70 8.34 -1.42
C GLU A 76 7.20 8.20 -1.25
N LEU A 77 7.65 8.16 0.01
CA LEU A 77 9.04 8.06 0.41
C LEU A 77 9.36 6.62 0.80
N ILE A 78 10.20 5.95 0.02
CA ILE A 78 10.47 4.52 0.10
C ILE A 78 11.90 4.29 0.55
N THR A 79 12.09 3.60 1.67
CA THR A 79 13.44 3.28 2.14
C THR A 79 14.01 2.05 1.45
N PRO A 80 15.34 1.93 1.35
CA PRO A 80 15.97 0.62 1.13
C PRO A 80 15.58 -0.37 2.22
N VAL A 81 15.71 -1.65 1.91
CA VAL A 81 15.54 -2.74 2.88
C VAL A 81 16.76 -2.77 3.80
N THR A 82 16.54 -2.75 5.11
CA THR A 82 17.58 -2.80 6.14
C THR A 82 17.34 -3.93 7.11
N SER A 83 18.35 -4.25 7.93
CA SER A 83 18.25 -5.18 9.07
C SER A 83 18.36 -4.49 10.43
N SER A 84 18.48 -3.17 10.44
CA SER A 84 18.57 -2.31 11.61
C SER A 84 17.52 -1.21 11.57
N LEU A 85 16.80 -1.01 12.67
CA LEU A 85 15.86 0.10 12.80
C LEU A 85 16.56 1.46 12.77
N GLU A 86 17.76 1.56 13.31
CA GLU A 86 18.56 2.76 13.30
C GLU A 86 18.92 3.17 11.87
N GLU A 87 19.40 2.22 11.07
CA GLU A 87 19.68 2.43 9.65
C GLU A 87 18.40 2.79 8.88
N LEU A 88 17.28 2.11 9.14
CA LEU A 88 16.00 2.38 8.53
C LEU A 88 15.57 3.84 8.72
N PHE A 89 15.62 4.35 9.94
CA PHE A 89 15.26 5.74 10.24
C PHE A 89 16.27 6.74 9.68
N SER A 90 17.54 6.37 9.60
CA SER A 90 18.56 7.20 8.95
C SER A 90 18.26 7.37 7.46
N TYR A 91 17.91 6.29 6.75
CA TYR A 91 17.47 6.37 5.35
C TYR A 91 16.19 7.20 5.19
N LEU A 92 15.18 6.94 6.01
CA LEU A 92 13.93 7.71 5.95
C LEU A 92 14.17 9.21 6.16
N SER A 93 15.04 9.58 7.11
CA SER A 93 15.41 10.97 7.36
C SER A 93 16.14 11.58 6.17
N ALA A 94 17.10 10.87 5.59
CA ALA A 94 17.84 11.34 4.41
C ALA A 94 16.91 11.53 3.19
N ILE A 95 15.97 10.61 2.97
CA ILE A 95 14.99 10.71 1.88
C ILE A 95 14.06 11.91 2.10
N HIS A 96 13.61 12.17 3.34
CA HIS A 96 12.85 13.37 3.68
C HIS A 96 13.64 14.66 3.36
N GLU A 97 14.91 14.70 3.73
CA GLU A 97 15.77 15.87 3.44
C GLU A 97 15.89 16.11 1.93
N VAL A 98 16.07 15.05 1.14
CA VAL A 98 16.09 15.16 -0.34
C VAL A 98 14.74 15.66 -0.86
N ALA A 99 13.63 15.14 -0.35
CA ALA A 99 12.30 15.58 -0.74
C ALA A 99 12.10 17.08 -0.45
N TYR A 100 12.43 17.54 0.78
CA TYR A 100 12.32 18.94 1.18
C TYR A 100 13.18 19.88 0.31
N ARG A 101 14.41 19.51 0.04
CA ARG A 101 15.33 20.32 -0.82
C ARG A 101 14.91 20.35 -2.29
N SER A 102 14.01 19.49 -2.68
CA SER A 102 13.55 19.36 -4.06
C SER A 102 12.26 20.11 -4.32
N MET A 103 11.47 20.37 -3.29
CA MET A 103 10.23 21.15 -3.36
C MET A 103 10.53 22.64 -3.55
N ASP A 104 9.52 23.38 -3.91
CA ASP A 104 9.58 24.85 -3.97
C ASP A 104 9.62 25.44 -2.55
N ASP A 105 10.25 26.61 -2.37
CA ASP A 105 10.46 27.24 -1.06
C ASP A 105 9.16 27.54 -0.29
N ASN A 106 8.04 27.61 -0.97
CA ASN A 106 6.71 27.85 -0.41
C ASN A 106 5.89 26.56 -0.21
N GLU A 107 6.51 25.38 -0.32
CA GLU A 107 5.85 24.09 -0.13
C GLU A 107 6.38 23.34 1.08
N MET A 108 5.52 22.51 1.65
CA MET A 108 5.83 21.59 2.74
C MET A 108 5.16 20.22 2.52
N LEU A 109 5.67 19.20 3.20
CA LEU A 109 4.98 17.93 3.30
C LEU A 109 4.00 17.93 4.49
N TRP A 110 2.73 17.65 4.21
CA TRP A 110 1.70 17.52 5.22
C TRP A 110 1.98 16.30 6.13
N PRO A 111 2.08 16.48 7.45
CA PRO A 111 2.58 15.43 8.33
C PRO A 111 1.51 14.42 8.76
N LEU A 112 0.23 14.69 8.50
CA LEU A 112 -0.88 13.88 9.00
C LEU A 112 -1.37 12.87 7.96
N SER A 113 -1.93 11.76 8.44
CA SER A 113 -2.54 10.74 7.60
C SER A 113 -3.79 11.26 6.88
N MET A 114 -4.68 11.96 7.60
CA MET A 114 -5.82 12.60 6.96
C MET A 114 -5.34 13.78 6.12
N PRO A 115 -5.93 13.98 4.93
CA PRO A 115 -5.44 14.98 4.00
C PRO A 115 -5.61 16.41 4.55
N PRO A 116 -4.84 17.37 4.01
CA PRO A 116 -5.04 18.78 4.24
C PRO A 116 -6.38 19.24 3.63
N ARG A 117 -6.62 20.54 3.63
CA ARG A 117 -7.79 21.11 2.94
C ARG A 117 -7.75 20.76 1.45
N LEU A 118 -8.76 20.00 1.02
CA LEU A 118 -8.90 19.54 -0.36
C LEU A 118 -9.65 20.58 -1.20
N PRO A 119 -9.54 20.55 -2.55
CA PRO A 119 -10.40 21.32 -3.42
C PRO A 119 -11.89 21.02 -3.21
N GLU A 120 -12.75 22.01 -3.47
CA GLU A 120 -14.21 21.86 -3.39
C GLU A 120 -14.73 20.75 -4.32
N LYS A 121 -14.16 20.66 -5.52
CA LYS A 121 -14.51 19.63 -6.51
C LYS A 121 -13.45 18.54 -6.54
N GLU A 122 -13.89 17.29 -6.53
CA GLU A 122 -12.95 16.15 -6.61
C GLU A 122 -12.14 16.13 -7.92
N GLU A 123 -12.72 16.64 -8.99
CA GLU A 123 -12.07 16.72 -10.31
C GLU A 123 -10.82 17.60 -10.29
N ASP A 124 -10.75 18.57 -9.37
CA ASP A 124 -9.60 19.48 -9.22
C ASP A 124 -8.42 18.78 -8.49
N ILE A 125 -8.63 17.62 -7.89
CA ILE A 125 -7.54 16.77 -7.40
C ILE A 125 -6.85 16.13 -8.61
N THR A 126 -5.64 16.58 -8.91
CA THR A 126 -4.89 16.08 -10.06
C THR A 126 -4.32 14.68 -9.79
N ILE A 127 -4.72 13.69 -10.58
CA ILE A 127 -4.14 12.35 -10.56
C ILE A 127 -2.69 12.42 -11.02
N ALA A 128 -1.81 11.61 -10.44
CA ALA A 128 -0.38 11.56 -10.75
C ALA A 128 -0.11 11.44 -12.26
N LYS A 129 0.70 12.34 -12.79
CA LYS A 129 1.07 12.45 -14.21
C LYS A 129 2.22 11.49 -14.53
N LEU A 130 1.92 10.19 -14.56
CA LEU A 130 2.92 9.14 -14.76
C LEU A 130 3.12 8.83 -16.24
N LYS A 131 4.31 8.35 -16.61
CA LYS A 131 4.62 7.90 -17.97
C LYS A 131 3.96 6.58 -18.32
N SER A 132 3.79 5.68 -17.34
CA SER A 132 3.12 4.41 -17.55
C SER A 132 1.61 4.63 -17.70
N ALA A 133 1.07 4.31 -18.87
CA ALA A 133 -0.37 4.37 -19.14
C ALA A 133 -1.14 3.45 -18.18
N ASP A 134 -0.62 2.25 -17.90
CA ASP A 134 -1.26 1.28 -17.01
C ASP A 134 -1.38 1.84 -15.58
N ASN A 135 -0.33 2.50 -15.11
CA ASN A 135 -0.35 3.14 -13.79
C ASN A 135 -1.34 4.32 -13.71
N VAL A 136 -1.50 5.08 -14.79
CA VAL A 136 -2.51 6.15 -14.87
C VAL A 136 -3.91 5.55 -14.91
N LEU A 137 -4.14 4.51 -15.72
CA LEU A 137 -5.44 3.83 -15.82
C LEU A 137 -5.86 3.21 -14.49
N TYR A 138 -4.92 2.59 -13.78
CA TYR A 138 -5.18 2.05 -12.44
C TYR A 138 -5.64 3.14 -11.47
N ARG A 139 -5.00 4.30 -11.44
CA ARG A 139 -5.40 5.42 -10.57
C ARG A 139 -6.76 6.01 -10.94
N ARG A 140 -7.07 6.06 -12.23
CA ARG A 140 -8.41 6.47 -12.70
C ARG A 140 -9.48 5.47 -12.29
N HIS A 141 -9.16 4.17 -12.33
CA HIS A 141 -10.05 3.14 -11.79
C HIS A 141 -10.28 3.34 -10.29
N LEU A 142 -9.23 3.60 -9.50
CA LEU A 142 -9.36 3.89 -8.07
C LEU A 142 -10.22 5.14 -7.82
N ALA A 143 -10.00 6.22 -8.58
CA ALA A 143 -10.80 7.44 -8.51
C ALA A 143 -12.29 7.17 -8.77
N LYS A 144 -12.59 6.35 -9.77
CA LYS A 144 -13.98 5.99 -10.13
C LYS A 144 -14.64 5.09 -9.09
N SER A 145 -13.88 4.12 -8.54
CA SER A 145 -14.41 3.12 -7.62
C SER A 145 -14.59 3.64 -6.20
N TYR A 146 -13.71 4.52 -5.74
CA TYR A 146 -13.63 4.93 -4.33
C TYR A 146 -13.75 6.44 -4.10
N GLY A 147 -13.72 7.25 -5.17
CA GLY A 147 -13.62 8.71 -5.10
C GLY A 147 -12.18 9.19 -4.89
N ARG A 148 -11.84 10.39 -5.38
CA ARG A 148 -10.48 10.94 -5.28
C ARG A 148 -10.16 11.38 -3.86
N ARG A 149 -11.14 11.89 -3.08
CA ARG A 149 -10.91 12.35 -1.69
C ARG A 149 -10.36 11.24 -0.81
N LYS A 150 -10.89 10.03 -0.90
CA LYS A 150 -10.41 8.89 -0.10
C LYS A 150 -9.00 8.46 -0.47
N GLN A 151 -8.59 8.65 -1.73
CA GLN A 151 -7.24 8.35 -2.19
C GLN A 151 -6.20 9.36 -1.68
N MET A 152 -6.63 10.53 -1.18
CA MET A 152 -5.72 11.54 -0.62
C MET A 152 -5.27 11.23 0.81
N ILE A 153 -5.79 10.18 1.43
CA ILE A 153 -5.33 9.71 2.74
C ILE A 153 -3.92 9.17 2.59
N SER A 154 -3.00 9.67 3.40
CA SER A 154 -1.59 9.26 3.41
C SER A 154 -1.33 8.19 4.47
N GLY A 155 -0.57 7.16 4.12
CA GLY A 155 -0.21 6.05 4.99
C GLY A 155 1.26 5.99 5.36
N ILE A 156 1.54 5.12 6.32
CA ILE A 156 2.88 4.59 6.56
C ILE A 156 2.76 3.08 6.47
N HIS A 157 3.43 2.49 5.48
CA HIS A 157 3.54 1.05 5.33
C HIS A 157 4.84 0.59 5.97
N PHE A 158 4.76 -0.37 6.86
CA PHE A 158 5.92 -0.99 7.48
C PHE A 158 6.06 -2.41 6.94
N ASN A 159 7.06 -2.62 6.11
CA ASN A 159 7.36 -3.91 5.50
C ASN A 159 8.30 -4.69 6.43
N LEU A 160 7.96 -5.94 6.68
CA LEU A 160 8.73 -6.84 7.54
C LEU A 160 8.94 -8.19 6.86
N GLU A 161 10.18 -8.64 6.84
CA GLU A 161 10.53 -10.00 6.46
C GLU A 161 11.34 -10.66 7.60
N PHE A 162 10.97 -11.86 7.98
CA PHE A 162 11.77 -12.65 8.94
C PHE A 162 13.12 -12.99 8.33
N GLY A 163 14.18 -12.93 9.14
CA GLY A 163 15.51 -13.39 8.75
C GLY A 163 15.50 -14.85 8.29
N ASP A 164 16.34 -15.17 7.31
CA ASP A 164 16.36 -16.52 6.75
C ASP A 164 16.80 -17.56 7.80
N GLU A 165 17.66 -17.17 8.74
CA GLU A 165 18.07 -18.04 9.86
C GLU A 165 16.87 -18.42 10.74
N LEU A 166 15.94 -17.49 11.00
CA LEU A 166 14.72 -17.81 11.73
C LEU A 166 13.83 -18.76 10.93
N ASN A 167 13.63 -18.48 9.65
CA ASN A 167 12.82 -19.33 8.77
C ASN A 167 13.40 -20.75 8.69
N GLN A 168 14.71 -20.89 8.55
CA GLN A 168 15.38 -22.19 8.52
C GLN A 168 15.32 -22.93 9.88
N ALA A 169 15.49 -22.21 10.98
CA ALA A 169 15.36 -22.80 12.32
C ALA A 169 13.94 -23.35 12.54
N LEU A 170 12.92 -22.59 12.15
CA LEU A 170 11.54 -23.03 12.22
C LEU A 170 11.25 -24.21 11.29
N PHE A 171 11.81 -24.20 10.08
CA PHE A 171 11.67 -25.29 9.12
C PHE A 171 12.24 -26.60 9.67
N LYS A 172 13.41 -26.57 10.29
CA LYS A 172 14.06 -27.76 10.88
C LYS A 172 13.29 -28.36 12.07
N LEU A 173 12.51 -27.54 12.76
CA LEU A 173 11.74 -27.99 13.94
C LEU A 173 10.38 -28.62 13.58
N GLN A 174 9.94 -28.49 12.34
CA GLN A 174 8.71 -29.10 11.86
C GLN A 174 9.02 -30.31 10.96
N SER A 175 8.10 -31.26 10.88
CA SER A 175 8.27 -32.53 10.12
C SER A 175 7.23 -32.74 9.04
N LYS A 176 6.30 -31.80 8.85
CA LYS A 176 5.13 -31.98 7.99
C LYS A 176 5.35 -31.54 6.53
N ILE A 177 6.24 -30.56 6.33
CA ILE A 177 6.50 -29.97 5.02
C ILE A 177 7.99 -30.19 4.71
N ASN A 178 8.28 -30.87 3.61
CA ASN A 178 9.65 -31.19 3.20
C ASN A 178 10.27 -30.15 2.26
N ASP A 179 9.46 -29.32 1.63
CA ASP A 179 9.91 -28.24 0.76
C ASP A 179 9.98 -26.92 1.52
N TYR A 180 11.15 -26.27 1.50
CA TYR A 180 11.39 -25.03 2.23
C TYR A 180 10.58 -23.83 1.67
N GLY A 181 10.40 -23.75 0.35
CA GLY A 181 9.60 -22.71 -0.29
C GLY A 181 8.12 -22.82 0.10
N GLN A 182 7.59 -24.05 0.07
CA GLN A 182 6.23 -24.32 0.56
C GLN A 182 6.08 -23.97 2.04
N PHE A 183 7.06 -24.34 2.87
CA PHE A 183 7.06 -23.98 4.29
C PHE A 183 7.03 -22.46 4.50
N LYS A 184 7.87 -21.69 3.82
CA LYS A 184 7.87 -20.21 3.90
C LYS A 184 6.49 -19.65 3.53
N THR A 185 5.91 -20.12 2.44
CA THR A 185 4.59 -19.69 1.98
C THR A 185 3.53 -19.92 3.06
N GLU A 186 3.46 -21.12 3.63
CA GLU A 186 2.50 -21.45 4.68
C GLU A 186 2.74 -20.65 5.97
N LEU A 187 4.01 -20.41 6.33
CA LEU A 187 4.37 -19.56 7.47
C LEU A 187 3.83 -18.15 7.30
N TYR A 188 4.09 -17.51 6.15
CA TYR A 188 3.63 -16.14 5.90
C TYR A 188 2.10 -16.04 5.76
N LEU A 189 1.44 -17.01 5.15
CA LEU A 189 -0.03 -17.07 5.12
C LEU A 189 -0.61 -17.17 6.54
N LYS A 190 0.04 -17.94 7.42
CA LYS A 190 -0.36 -18.04 8.84
C LYS A 190 -0.13 -16.72 9.58
N VAL A 191 0.99 -16.06 9.34
CA VAL A 191 1.28 -14.73 9.90
C VAL A 191 0.23 -13.73 9.43
N ALA A 192 -0.11 -13.70 8.15
CA ALA A 192 -1.14 -12.82 7.60
C ALA A 192 -2.51 -13.05 8.26
N ARG A 193 -2.94 -14.31 8.41
CA ARG A 193 -4.20 -14.63 9.11
C ARG A 193 -4.20 -14.14 10.56
N ASN A 194 -3.11 -14.39 11.29
CA ASN A 194 -2.98 -13.92 12.67
C ASN A 194 -2.95 -12.40 12.75
N TYR A 195 -2.23 -11.73 11.85
CA TYR A 195 -2.23 -10.28 11.74
C TYR A 195 -3.64 -9.73 11.50
N LEU A 196 -4.37 -10.26 10.54
CA LEU A 196 -5.74 -9.83 10.26
C LEU A 196 -6.67 -10.01 11.47
N HIS A 197 -6.47 -11.09 12.24
CA HIS A 197 -7.25 -11.32 13.46
C HIS A 197 -6.92 -10.33 14.57
N HIS A 198 -5.67 -9.91 14.70
CA HIS A 198 -5.19 -9.05 15.78
C HIS A 198 -4.93 -7.59 15.38
N ARG A 199 -5.10 -7.21 14.10
CA ARG A 199 -4.80 -5.85 13.60
C ARG A 199 -5.50 -4.72 14.35
N TRP A 200 -6.64 -5.02 14.96
CA TRP A 200 -7.38 -4.06 15.77
C TRP A 200 -6.56 -3.52 16.94
N LEU A 201 -5.61 -4.31 17.49
CA LEU A 201 -4.70 -3.87 18.55
C LEU A 201 -3.81 -2.72 18.07
N ILE A 202 -3.33 -2.77 16.84
CA ILE A 202 -2.50 -1.70 16.26
C ILE A 202 -3.32 -0.43 16.17
N THR A 203 -4.55 -0.50 15.65
CA THR A 203 -5.44 0.67 15.61
C THR A 203 -5.78 1.16 17.01
N TYR A 204 -6.01 0.28 17.97
CA TYR A 204 -6.33 0.65 19.33
C TYR A 204 -5.19 1.41 20.02
N PHE A 205 -3.96 0.93 19.93
CA PHE A 205 -2.80 1.55 20.59
C PHE A 205 -2.23 2.74 19.83
N TYR A 206 -2.15 2.63 18.50
CA TYR A 206 -1.42 3.55 17.65
C TYR A 206 -2.30 4.29 16.65
N GLY A 207 -3.62 4.05 16.67
CA GLY A 207 -4.54 4.72 15.78
C GLY A 207 -4.45 6.22 15.97
N ALA A 208 -4.20 6.89 14.86
CA ALA A 208 -4.16 8.34 14.73
C ALA A 208 -5.31 8.79 13.82
N SER A 209 -5.43 10.08 13.55
CA SER A 209 -6.45 10.63 12.65
C SER A 209 -7.88 10.48 13.19
N PRO A 210 -8.18 10.95 14.42
CA PRO A 210 -9.55 11.01 14.95
C PRO A 210 -10.36 12.14 14.31
N SER A 211 -9.71 13.07 13.61
CA SER A 211 -10.30 14.24 12.96
C SER A 211 -9.77 14.40 11.54
N SER A 212 -10.48 15.16 10.73
CA SER A 212 -10.10 15.56 9.37
C SER A 212 -10.64 16.96 9.09
N GLU A 213 -10.13 17.59 8.04
CA GLU A 213 -10.74 18.79 7.48
C GLU A 213 -12.20 18.50 7.07
N LYS A 214 -13.08 19.52 7.20
CA LYS A 214 -14.53 19.35 6.96
C LYS A 214 -14.82 18.84 5.56
N ASN A 215 -14.11 19.33 4.57
CA ASN A 215 -14.32 19.00 3.18
C ASN A 215 -13.76 17.63 2.74
N PHE A 216 -13.21 16.85 3.65
CA PHE A 216 -12.93 15.45 3.39
C PHE A 216 -14.21 14.62 3.28
N PHE A 217 -15.24 14.98 4.02
CA PHE A 217 -16.53 14.29 3.98
C PHE A 217 -17.45 14.98 2.98
N GLU A 218 -18.19 14.22 2.18
CA GLU A 218 -19.19 14.72 1.22
C GLU A 218 -20.42 15.28 1.92
N GLU A 219 -20.70 14.79 3.13
CA GLU A 219 -21.79 15.27 4.01
C GLU A 219 -21.26 15.33 5.45
N ASP A 220 -21.96 16.04 6.35
CA ASP A 220 -21.68 16.10 7.80
C ASP A 220 -21.87 14.72 8.48
N SER A 221 -21.22 13.70 7.95
CA SER A 221 -21.49 12.29 8.19
C SER A 221 -20.68 11.67 9.32
N LEU A 222 -19.81 12.41 10.00
CA LEU A 222 -19.07 11.89 11.15
C LEU A 222 -19.95 11.86 12.40
N ASN A 223 -20.92 10.96 12.43
CA ASN A 223 -21.90 10.86 13.51
C ASN A 223 -21.36 10.22 14.80
N LYS A 224 -20.18 9.60 14.75
CA LYS A 224 -19.57 8.92 15.90
C LYS A 224 -18.06 9.08 15.88
N PRO A 225 -17.44 9.40 17.03
CA PRO A 225 -16.00 9.46 17.14
C PRO A 225 -15.40 8.07 16.85
N VAL A 226 -14.28 8.06 16.10
CA VAL A 226 -13.51 6.86 15.79
C VAL A 226 -12.05 7.05 16.16
N ARG A 227 -11.36 5.97 16.48
CA ARG A 227 -9.93 6.04 16.83
C ARG A 227 -9.05 6.42 15.63
N SER A 228 -9.47 6.01 14.44
CA SER A 228 -8.79 6.33 13.18
C SER A 228 -9.82 6.40 12.06
N ILE A 229 -9.98 7.57 11.46
CA ILE A 229 -10.86 7.76 10.29
C ILE A 229 -10.36 6.90 9.14
N ARG A 230 -9.04 6.88 8.87
CA ARG A 230 -8.41 6.05 7.83
C ARG A 230 -8.86 4.59 7.90
N ASN A 231 -8.85 3.99 9.11
CA ASN A 231 -9.15 2.57 9.33
C ASN A 231 -10.60 2.31 9.75
N SER A 232 -11.51 3.23 9.46
CA SER A 232 -12.94 3.13 9.73
C SER A 232 -13.73 3.06 8.43
N LYS A 233 -15.05 2.89 8.56
CA LYS A 233 -15.98 2.96 7.42
C LYS A 233 -15.96 4.31 6.67
N TYR A 234 -15.43 5.36 7.27
CA TYR A 234 -15.32 6.70 6.67
C TYR A 234 -14.05 6.85 5.82
N GLY A 235 -13.04 6.02 6.05
CA GLY A 235 -11.79 6.02 5.31
C GLY A 235 -11.82 5.10 4.10
N TYR A 236 -10.63 4.62 3.73
CA TYR A 236 -10.48 3.68 2.63
C TYR A 236 -10.84 2.27 3.08
N THR A 237 -11.88 1.71 2.48
CA THR A 237 -12.29 0.31 2.67
C THR A 237 -12.56 -0.32 1.31
N ASN A 238 -12.09 -1.54 1.13
CA ASN A 238 -12.45 -2.31 -0.07
C ASN A 238 -13.96 -2.51 -0.15
N HIS A 239 -14.48 -2.59 -1.37
CA HIS A 239 -15.86 -3.01 -1.59
C HIS A 239 -16.10 -4.41 -1.04
N ASP A 240 -17.33 -4.70 -0.62
CA ASP A 240 -17.71 -5.97 0.01
C ASP A 240 -17.49 -7.20 -0.89
N ASP A 241 -17.44 -7.00 -2.21
CA ASP A 241 -17.17 -8.05 -3.19
C ASP A 241 -15.67 -8.32 -3.41
N VAL A 242 -14.79 -7.51 -2.82
CA VAL A 242 -13.34 -7.71 -2.85
C VAL A 242 -12.92 -8.53 -1.65
N HIS A 243 -12.82 -9.83 -1.85
CA HIS A 243 -12.40 -10.77 -0.82
C HIS A 243 -11.23 -11.62 -1.29
N VAL A 244 -10.14 -11.60 -0.53
CA VAL A 244 -8.95 -12.41 -0.78
C VAL A 244 -8.68 -13.30 0.42
N SER A 245 -8.65 -14.60 0.21
CA SER A 245 -8.44 -15.61 1.25
C SER A 245 -6.96 -15.87 1.47
N TYR A 246 -6.54 -15.82 2.70
CA TYR A 246 -5.19 -16.24 3.14
C TYR A 246 -5.17 -17.65 3.69
N ARG A 247 -6.18 -18.49 3.36
CA ARG A 247 -6.29 -19.86 3.87
C ARG A 247 -5.20 -20.78 3.30
N SER A 248 -4.96 -20.67 2.00
CA SER A 248 -3.89 -21.37 1.29
C SER A 248 -3.42 -20.54 0.09
N ILE A 249 -2.26 -20.88 -0.47
CA ILE A 249 -1.76 -20.21 -1.68
C ILE A 249 -2.71 -20.42 -2.87
N GLN A 250 -3.34 -21.59 -2.99
CA GLN A 250 -4.30 -21.90 -4.05
C GLN A 250 -5.53 -20.99 -3.94
N ASN A 251 -6.11 -20.83 -2.73
CA ASN A 251 -7.22 -19.91 -2.52
C ASN A 251 -6.81 -18.46 -2.84
N TYR A 252 -5.66 -18.03 -2.36
CA TYR A 252 -5.14 -16.68 -2.61
C TYR A 252 -5.02 -16.38 -4.11
N VAL A 253 -4.36 -17.27 -4.86
CA VAL A 253 -4.18 -17.12 -6.32
C VAL A 253 -5.52 -17.21 -7.06
N SER A 254 -6.43 -18.10 -6.63
CA SER A 254 -7.77 -18.22 -7.22
C SER A 254 -8.56 -16.92 -7.06
N ASP A 255 -8.60 -16.35 -5.86
CA ASP A 255 -9.33 -15.10 -5.58
C ASP A 255 -8.75 -13.93 -6.37
N LEU A 256 -7.42 -13.78 -6.43
CA LEU A 256 -6.77 -12.78 -7.28
C LEU A 256 -7.09 -12.97 -8.76
N SER A 257 -7.09 -14.22 -9.24
CA SER A 257 -7.42 -14.53 -10.64
C SER A 257 -8.86 -14.16 -10.99
N LEU A 258 -9.79 -14.32 -10.04
CA LEU A 258 -11.17 -13.88 -10.21
C LEU A 258 -11.29 -12.35 -10.26
N MET A 259 -10.53 -11.64 -9.42
CA MET A 259 -10.49 -10.17 -9.46
C MET A 259 -9.93 -9.68 -10.81
N VAL A 260 -8.85 -10.28 -11.29
CA VAL A 260 -8.26 -9.97 -12.60
C VAL A 260 -9.28 -10.19 -13.72
N LYS A 261 -10.01 -11.30 -13.70
CA LYS A 261 -11.06 -11.60 -14.71
C LYS A 261 -12.22 -10.61 -14.71
N LYS A 262 -12.56 -10.01 -13.57
CA LYS A 262 -13.58 -8.94 -13.48
C LYS A 262 -13.15 -7.66 -14.21
N GLY A 263 -11.82 -7.45 -14.38
CA GLY A 263 -11.26 -6.27 -15.03
C GLY A 263 -11.34 -4.99 -14.19
N LEU A 264 -10.86 -3.90 -14.78
CA LEU A 264 -10.93 -2.56 -14.20
C LEU A 264 -12.14 -1.80 -14.75
N LEU A 265 -12.80 -1.00 -13.90
CA LEU A 265 -13.83 -0.06 -14.33
C LEU A 265 -13.17 1.17 -14.96
N ILE A 266 -12.96 1.16 -16.28
CA ILE A 266 -12.34 2.24 -17.03
C ILE A 266 -13.30 2.70 -18.11
N GLU A 267 -13.47 4.03 -18.27
CA GLU A 267 -14.21 4.58 -19.39
C GLU A 267 -13.31 4.64 -20.62
N GLU A 268 -13.87 4.39 -21.79
CA GLU A 268 -13.15 4.40 -23.07
C GLU A 268 -12.36 5.71 -23.29
N LYS A 269 -12.97 6.86 -22.96
CA LYS A 269 -12.30 8.17 -23.04
C LYS A 269 -11.05 8.27 -22.17
N ASP A 270 -11.03 7.61 -21.01
CA ASP A 270 -9.91 7.59 -20.08
C ASP A 270 -8.79 6.70 -20.60
N PHE A 271 -9.13 5.56 -21.19
CA PHE A 271 -8.19 4.67 -21.86
C PHE A 271 -7.46 5.40 -22.99
N TYR A 272 -8.18 6.01 -23.92
CA TYR A 272 -7.55 6.74 -25.03
C TYR A 272 -6.72 7.95 -24.57
N SER A 273 -7.13 8.65 -23.51
CA SER A 273 -6.34 9.76 -22.99
C SER A 273 -5.05 9.30 -22.31
N ALA A 274 -5.05 8.15 -21.66
CA ALA A 274 -3.85 7.55 -21.05
C ALA A 274 -2.85 7.07 -22.12
N ILE A 275 -3.33 6.50 -23.23
CA ILE A 275 -2.49 6.10 -24.37
C ILE A 275 -1.84 7.29 -25.04
N ARG A 276 -2.51 8.44 -25.15
CA ARG A 276 -1.89 9.66 -25.68
C ARG A 276 -0.69 10.14 -24.86
N LEU A 277 -0.65 9.86 -23.57
CA LEU A 277 0.48 10.17 -22.70
C LEU A 277 1.74 9.32 -23.03
N ARG A 278 1.58 8.17 -23.68
CA ARG A 278 2.71 7.33 -24.16
C ARG A 278 3.48 7.94 -25.35
N GLY A 279 3.11 9.12 -25.85
CA GLY A 279 3.86 9.79 -26.93
C GLY A 279 3.76 9.10 -28.27
N GLY A 280 2.64 9.19 -28.93
CA GLY A 280 2.55 9.14 -30.38
C GLY A 280 2.52 7.81 -31.11
N GLN A 281 2.39 6.66 -30.47
CA GLN A 281 1.99 5.45 -31.19
C GLN A 281 0.53 5.53 -31.62
N GLN A 282 0.27 5.35 -32.91
CA GLN A 282 -1.09 5.41 -33.46
C GLN A 282 -1.96 4.29 -32.89
N ILE A 283 -3.18 4.66 -32.50
CA ILE A 283 -4.19 3.78 -31.87
C ILE A 283 -4.69 2.69 -32.85
N SER A 284 -4.32 2.73 -34.12
CA SER A 284 -4.78 1.81 -35.17
C SER A 284 -4.36 0.33 -34.99
N ASP A 285 -3.43 0.04 -34.08
CA ASP A 285 -2.86 -1.30 -33.91
C ASP A 285 -3.31 -2.02 -32.63
N LEU A 286 -4.24 -1.45 -31.89
CA LEU A 286 -4.77 -2.05 -30.67
C LEU A 286 -6.12 -2.72 -30.97
N ASP A 287 -6.11 -4.02 -31.18
CA ASP A 287 -7.33 -4.83 -31.17
C ASP A 287 -7.87 -4.98 -29.74
N ASN A 288 -9.11 -5.46 -29.58
CA ASN A 288 -9.75 -5.63 -28.27
C ASN A 288 -8.97 -6.57 -27.34
N SER A 289 -8.13 -7.47 -27.87
CA SER A 289 -7.28 -8.37 -27.08
C SER A 289 -6.12 -7.64 -26.39
N SER A 290 -5.62 -6.56 -27.02
CA SER A 290 -4.58 -5.68 -26.46
C SER A 290 -5.11 -4.82 -25.32
N VAL A 291 -6.39 -4.47 -25.33
CA VAL A 291 -7.06 -3.70 -24.26
C VAL A 291 -7.15 -4.52 -22.99
N GLU A 292 -7.50 -5.82 -23.10
CA GLU A 292 -7.52 -6.72 -21.96
C GLU A 292 -6.10 -6.97 -21.41
N ALA A 293 -5.09 -7.11 -22.26
CA ALA A 293 -3.70 -7.31 -21.86
C ALA A 293 -3.08 -6.09 -21.17
N CYS A 294 -3.42 -4.87 -21.59
CA CYS A 294 -2.96 -3.63 -20.94
C CYS A 294 -3.57 -3.42 -19.55
N ALA A 295 -4.79 -3.90 -19.31
CA ALA A 295 -5.44 -3.82 -18.00
C ALA A 295 -4.76 -4.70 -16.94
N PHE A 296 -3.95 -5.68 -17.37
CA PHE A 296 -3.36 -6.73 -16.52
C PHE A 296 -1.83 -6.79 -16.58
N GLY A 297 -1.17 -5.67 -16.97
CA GLY A 297 0.29 -5.59 -17.10
C GLY A 297 1.04 -6.23 -15.94
N ASN A 298 1.86 -7.22 -16.28
CA ASN A 298 2.73 -7.99 -15.41
C ASN A 298 3.40 -7.13 -14.34
N ARG A 299 3.04 -7.38 -13.09
CA ARG A 299 3.92 -7.12 -11.95
C ARG A 299 4.73 -8.39 -11.71
N SER A 300 5.91 -8.46 -12.33
CA SER A 300 6.98 -9.37 -11.92
C SER A 300 7.78 -8.75 -10.81
#